data_b4b034d8f30c276a5a01920984212f74
#
_entry.id   b4b034d8f30c276a5a01920984212f74
#
_cell.length_a   1.000
_cell.length_b   1.000
_cell.length_c   1.000
_cell.angle_alpha   90.00
_cell.angle_beta   90.00
_cell.angle_gamma   90.00
#
_symmetry.space_group_name_H-M   'P 1'
#
loop_
_entity.id
_entity.type
_entity.pdbx_description
1 polymer ?
#
loop_
_entity_poly.entity_id
_entity_poly.type
_entity_poly.pdbx_seq_one_letter_code
_entity_poly.pdbx_strand_id
1 'polypeptide(L)'
;MLWLTEEMVHVLSISYDAVLVCLLRQIAAADCTEDNLNLCSELVTLFLKQFDRLLEDAPHVLSSALYTFLRVLSDQFRVSIEKLETLKRREIHLCVKIVREEFHLCLKIGRDFIRLLQDLAHVPEFKAILQDIVFNPSVFNVVGFKDVSQIYCTRTSSRYSLLRISPEMETQLRFLLTDIKLGHHKRHQLWFANKFLNERDKEFLIVDIVRFICCAHHPPNEIIQSDIFPRWALIGWLLTCCTNKHVKESVKLALFYDWLFFDERMDSIMNIEPAILLMVHSVPKFVNMTHALLEFLLHLVDRYDVGRRSVIVKGVSSAFQLLVRKGVVRSLDVLTSCSALNPGLREGLKRLLSDGKVGSS
;
A
#
# COMPACT_ATOMS: atom_id res chain seq x y z
N MET A 1 -1.79 26.39 14.70
CA MET A 1 -1.93 26.00 13.26
C MET A 1 -3.31 25.44 12.96
N LEU A 2 -3.83 24.46 13.69
CA LEU A 2 -5.16 23.84 13.44
C LEU A 2 -6.31 24.84 13.50
N TRP A 3 -6.37 25.73 14.49
CA TRP A 3 -7.37 26.81 14.51
C TRP A 3 -7.33 27.67 13.25
N LEU A 4 -6.14 28.06 12.78
CA LEU A 4 -6.02 28.81 11.54
C LEU A 4 -6.54 28.01 10.33
N THR A 5 -6.28 26.70 10.30
CA THR A 5 -6.78 25.83 9.23
C THR A 5 -8.31 25.72 9.27
N GLU A 6 -8.91 25.67 10.47
CA GLU A 6 -10.36 25.69 10.64
C GLU A 6 -10.98 26.99 10.09
N GLU A 7 -10.36 28.14 10.39
CA GLU A 7 -10.80 29.41 9.83
C GLU A 7 -10.61 29.49 8.32
N MET A 8 -9.51 28.95 7.79
CA MET A 8 -9.29 28.87 6.34
C MET A 8 -10.37 28.04 5.64
N VAL A 9 -10.79 26.92 6.21
CA VAL A 9 -11.91 26.12 5.70
C VAL A 9 -13.20 26.92 5.80
N HIS A 10 -13.40 27.60 6.92
CA HIS A 10 -14.62 28.38 7.14
C HIS A 10 -14.80 29.51 6.12
N VAL A 11 -13.73 30.19 5.75
CA VAL A 11 -13.74 31.31 4.78
C VAL A 11 -13.43 30.89 3.35
N LEU A 12 -13.27 29.60 3.06
CA LEU A 12 -12.87 29.07 1.75
C LEU A 12 -11.59 29.73 1.22
N SER A 13 -10.58 29.81 2.08
CA SER A 13 -9.29 30.35 1.72
C SER A 13 -8.62 29.53 0.61
N ILE A 14 -7.90 30.20 -0.28
CA ILE A 14 -7.17 29.52 -1.36
C ILE A 14 -6.19 28.50 -0.78
N SER A 15 -6.20 27.27 -1.32
CA SER A 15 -5.29 26.16 -0.96
C SER A 15 -5.46 25.58 0.44
N TYR A 16 -6.59 25.80 1.13
CA TYR A 16 -6.85 25.16 2.42
C TYR A 16 -6.85 23.63 2.32
N ASP A 17 -7.29 23.09 1.22
CA ASP A 17 -7.26 21.65 0.90
C ASP A 17 -5.84 21.09 0.89
N ALA A 18 -4.89 21.80 0.30
CA ALA A 18 -3.47 21.42 0.31
C ALA A 18 -2.90 21.44 1.73
N VAL A 19 -3.30 22.42 2.56
CA VAL A 19 -2.90 22.50 3.97
C VAL A 19 -3.44 21.28 4.74
N LEU A 20 -4.71 20.92 4.56
CA LEU A 20 -5.30 19.75 5.21
C LEU A 20 -4.61 18.44 4.81
N VAL A 21 -4.32 18.25 3.52
CA VAL A 21 -3.55 17.09 3.06
C VAL A 21 -2.12 17.09 3.64
N CYS A 22 -1.49 18.26 3.75
CA CYS A 22 -0.18 18.39 4.36
C CYS A 22 -0.21 18.02 5.87
N LEU A 23 -1.25 18.43 6.59
CA LEU A 23 -1.44 18.05 8.01
C LEU A 23 -1.68 16.55 8.17
N LEU A 24 -2.47 15.91 7.28
CA LEU A 24 -2.63 14.45 7.29
C LEU A 24 -1.29 13.73 7.13
N ARG A 25 -0.36 14.27 6.35
CA ARG A 25 1.00 13.71 6.17
C ARG A 25 1.93 13.92 7.38
N GLN A 26 1.57 14.78 8.32
CA GLN A 26 2.32 14.95 9.58
C GLN A 26 1.95 13.89 10.62
N ILE A 27 0.84 13.17 10.44
CA ILE A 27 0.48 12.08 11.36
C ILE A 27 1.55 10.99 11.25
N ALA A 28 2.33 10.85 12.32
CA ALA A 28 3.39 9.86 12.38
C ALA A 28 2.80 8.44 12.53
N ALA A 29 3.36 7.49 11.77
CA ALA A 29 2.94 6.10 11.84
C ALA A 29 3.39 5.46 13.15
N ALA A 30 2.50 4.66 13.76
CA ALA A 30 2.74 3.92 15.00
C ALA A 30 3.29 4.80 16.16
N ASP A 31 2.96 6.09 16.15
CA ASP A 31 3.38 7.05 17.16
C ASP A 31 2.21 7.42 18.07
N CYS A 32 2.33 7.09 19.35
CA CYS A 32 1.34 7.36 20.40
C CYS A 32 1.76 8.53 21.30
N THR A 33 2.65 9.40 20.84
CA THR A 33 2.99 10.64 21.57
C THR A 33 1.77 11.54 21.66
N GLU A 34 1.72 12.34 22.73
CA GLU A 34 0.61 13.25 22.99
C GLU A 34 0.39 14.23 21.82
N ASP A 35 1.45 14.74 21.22
CA ASP A 35 1.39 15.65 20.07
C ASP A 35 0.74 15.00 18.86
N ASN A 36 1.12 13.76 18.55
CA ASN A 36 0.56 13.01 17.41
C ASN A 36 -0.92 12.66 17.64
N LEU A 37 -1.27 12.26 18.87
CA LEU A 37 -2.66 11.96 19.24
C LEU A 37 -3.54 13.22 19.22
N ASN A 38 -3.02 14.35 19.68
CA ASN A 38 -3.71 15.62 19.61
C ASN A 38 -3.95 16.03 18.16
N LEU A 39 -2.95 15.90 17.28
CA LEU A 39 -3.11 16.16 15.84
C LEU A 39 -4.22 15.30 15.23
N CYS A 40 -4.25 13.99 15.51
CA CYS A 40 -5.31 13.10 15.05
C CYS A 40 -6.69 13.54 15.57
N SER A 41 -6.79 13.83 16.87
CA SER A 41 -8.05 14.25 17.52
C SER A 41 -8.62 15.54 16.92
N GLU A 42 -7.77 16.54 16.72
CA GLU A 42 -8.16 17.83 16.15
C GLU A 42 -8.57 17.70 14.68
N LEU A 43 -7.82 16.93 13.87
CA LEU A 43 -8.19 16.69 12.47
C LEU A 43 -9.51 15.93 12.34
N VAL A 44 -9.74 14.91 13.16
CA VAL A 44 -11.04 14.19 13.16
C VAL A 44 -12.19 15.14 13.54
N THR A 45 -11.96 16.02 14.55
CA THR A 45 -12.96 17.03 14.95
C THR A 45 -13.27 17.98 13.81
N LEU A 46 -12.23 18.50 13.15
CA LEU A 46 -12.38 19.39 12.02
C LEU A 46 -13.16 18.74 10.88
N PHE A 47 -12.77 17.52 10.48
CA PHE A 47 -13.43 16.80 9.40
C PHE A 47 -14.91 16.49 9.69
N LEU A 48 -15.24 16.12 10.91
CA LEU A 48 -16.63 15.91 11.31
C LEU A 48 -17.43 17.21 11.35
N LYS A 49 -16.85 18.31 11.84
CA LYS A 49 -17.49 19.61 11.94
C LYS A 49 -17.73 20.26 10.57
N GLN A 50 -16.79 20.12 9.65
CA GLN A 50 -16.80 20.75 8.33
C GLN A 50 -17.16 19.75 7.20
N PHE A 51 -17.78 18.62 7.54
CA PHE A 51 -17.98 17.50 6.62
C PHE A 51 -18.67 17.91 5.32
N ASP A 52 -19.85 18.52 5.43
CA ASP A 52 -20.67 18.89 4.27
C ASP A 52 -19.96 19.90 3.36
N ARG A 53 -19.28 20.86 3.97
CA ARG A 53 -18.50 21.85 3.24
C ARG A 53 -17.31 21.25 2.50
N LEU A 54 -16.57 20.35 3.16
CA LEU A 54 -15.47 19.63 2.52
C LEU A 54 -15.95 18.71 1.40
N LEU A 55 -17.17 18.16 1.54
CA LEU A 55 -17.78 17.35 0.52
C LEU A 55 -18.07 18.16 -0.75
N GLU A 56 -18.57 19.38 -0.61
CA GLU A 56 -18.87 20.28 -1.73
C GLU A 56 -17.59 20.83 -2.40
N ASP A 57 -16.68 21.37 -1.61
CA ASP A 57 -15.57 22.17 -2.12
C ASP A 57 -14.27 21.36 -2.35
N ALA A 58 -14.01 20.36 -1.52
CA ALA A 58 -12.76 19.60 -1.53
C ALA A 58 -12.95 18.11 -1.20
N PRO A 59 -13.80 17.35 -1.92
CA PRO A 59 -14.10 15.95 -1.61
C PRO A 59 -12.88 15.03 -1.60
N HIS A 60 -11.80 15.42 -2.29
CA HIS A 60 -10.54 14.67 -2.28
C HIS A 60 -9.82 14.72 -0.92
N VAL A 61 -10.09 15.71 -0.07
CA VAL A 61 -9.58 15.78 1.30
C VAL A 61 -10.25 14.70 2.14
N LEU A 62 -11.57 14.50 2.02
CA LEU A 62 -12.29 13.43 2.74
C LEU A 62 -11.80 12.04 2.33
N SER A 63 -11.55 11.79 1.05
CA SER A 63 -10.96 10.51 0.62
C SER A 63 -9.53 10.32 1.12
N SER A 64 -8.76 11.40 1.25
CA SER A 64 -7.41 11.38 1.83
C SER A 64 -7.46 11.13 3.34
N ALA A 65 -8.41 11.76 4.05
CA ALA A 65 -8.66 11.52 5.46
C ALA A 65 -9.07 10.06 5.72
N LEU A 66 -10.01 9.52 4.93
CA LEU A 66 -10.40 8.12 5.01
C LEU A 66 -9.20 7.19 4.89
N TYR A 67 -8.39 7.36 3.84
CA TYR A 67 -7.19 6.54 3.65
C TYR A 67 -6.24 6.62 4.85
N THR A 68 -5.98 7.83 5.32
CA THR A 68 -5.06 8.06 6.45
C THR A 68 -5.60 7.43 7.73
N PHE A 69 -6.86 7.68 8.10
CA PHE A 69 -7.42 7.18 9.35
C PHE A 69 -7.67 5.68 9.36
N LEU A 70 -7.97 5.03 8.24
CA LEU A 70 -7.96 3.56 8.16
C LEU A 70 -6.57 2.99 8.49
N ARG A 71 -5.49 3.64 8.06
CA ARG A 71 -4.13 3.22 8.40
C ARG A 71 -3.77 3.54 9.86
N VAL A 72 -4.15 4.72 10.36
CA VAL A 72 -3.94 5.11 11.77
C VAL A 72 -4.62 4.13 12.70
N LEU A 73 -5.88 3.79 12.44
CA LEU A 73 -6.63 2.79 13.20
C LEU A 73 -5.94 1.42 13.19
N SER A 74 -5.45 0.97 12.02
CA SER A 74 -4.70 -0.28 11.93
C SER A 74 -3.45 -0.28 12.82
N ASP A 75 -2.74 0.83 12.95
CA ASP A 75 -1.60 0.97 13.84
C ASP A 75 -2.06 1.02 15.31
N GLN A 76 -3.08 1.82 15.64
CA GLN A 76 -3.59 2.01 17.00
C GLN A 76 -4.21 0.73 17.61
N PHE A 77 -4.85 -0.13 16.80
CA PHE A 77 -5.41 -1.39 17.31
C PHE A 77 -4.33 -2.40 17.72
N ARG A 78 -3.08 -2.19 17.34
CA ARG A 78 -1.94 -3.01 17.77
C ARG A 78 -1.39 -2.59 19.13
N VAL A 79 -1.77 -1.41 19.60
CA VAL A 79 -1.30 -0.82 20.87
C VAL A 79 -2.46 -0.81 21.85
N SER A 80 -2.25 -1.39 23.05
CA SER A 80 -3.25 -1.41 24.13
C SER A 80 -3.03 -0.22 25.06
N ILE A 81 -3.63 0.92 24.72
CA ILE A 81 -3.59 2.14 25.55
C ILE A 81 -5.03 2.61 25.76
N GLU A 82 -5.47 2.66 27.01
CA GLU A 82 -6.84 3.03 27.39
C GLU A 82 -7.23 4.43 26.90
N LYS A 83 -6.30 5.38 26.94
CA LYS A 83 -6.52 6.75 26.46
C LYS A 83 -6.89 6.84 24.96
N LEU A 84 -6.57 5.83 24.17
CA LEU A 84 -6.85 5.78 22.73
C LEU A 84 -8.31 5.42 22.41
N GLU A 85 -9.05 4.81 23.33
CA GLU A 85 -10.39 4.27 23.01
C GLU A 85 -11.39 5.33 22.56
N THR A 86 -11.35 6.51 23.15
CA THR A 86 -12.21 7.63 22.75
C THR A 86 -11.82 8.17 21.36
N LEU A 87 -10.52 8.28 21.08
CA LEU A 87 -10.03 8.73 19.78
C LEU A 87 -10.37 7.69 18.70
N LYS A 88 -10.10 6.41 18.92
CA LYS A 88 -10.46 5.30 18.01
C LYS A 88 -11.93 5.33 17.63
N ARG A 89 -12.85 5.51 18.61
CA ARG A 89 -14.29 5.61 18.32
C ARG A 89 -14.64 6.76 17.40
N ARG A 90 -14.00 7.92 17.57
CA ARG A 90 -14.23 9.09 16.71
C ARG A 90 -13.64 8.91 15.32
N GLU A 91 -12.47 8.29 15.20
CA GLU A 91 -11.84 7.94 13.93
C GLU A 91 -12.66 6.90 13.17
N ILE A 92 -13.16 5.86 13.87
CA ILE A 92 -14.10 4.88 13.30
C ILE A 92 -15.36 5.59 12.80
N HIS A 93 -15.94 6.47 13.63
CA HIS A 93 -17.15 7.22 13.25
C HIS A 93 -16.92 8.04 11.97
N LEU A 94 -15.81 8.76 11.86
CA LEU A 94 -15.47 9.51 10.65
C LEU A 94 -15.34 8.58 9.44
N CYS A 95 -14.59 7.48 9.55
CA CYS A 95 -14.39 6.53 8.45
C CYS A 95 -15.72 5.89 8.02
N VAL A 96 -16.53 5.45 8.98
CA VAL A 96 -17.84 4.83 8.71
C VAL A 96 -18.78 5.84 8.04
N LYS A 97 -18.82 7.10 8.52
CA LYS A 97 -19.62 8.18 7.91
C LYS A 97 -19.24 8.36 6.43
N ILE A 98 -17.94 8.54 6.13
CA ILE A 98 -17.49 8.70 4.73
C ILE A 98 -17.89 7.49 3.89
N VAL A 99 -17.67 6.26 4.40
CA VAL A 99 -17.96 5.05 3.62
C VAL A 99 -19.47 4.85 3.40
N ARG A 100 -20.31 5.13 4.40
CA ARG A 100 -21.74 4.88 4.30
C ARG A 100 -22.48 5.97 3.53
N GLU A 101 -22.08 7.21 3.69
CA GLU A 101 -22.76 8.35 3.07
C GLU A 101 -22.18 8.69 1.69
N GLU A 102 -20.84 8.52 1.51
CA GLU A 102 -20.10 9.00 0.35
C GLU A 102 -19.24 7.90 -0.30
N PHE A 103 -19.80 6.73 -0.50
CA PHE A 103 -19.06 5.56 -1.02
C PHE A 103 -18.35 5.84 -2.36
N HIS A 104 -18.87 6.76 -3.16
CA HIS A 104 -18.23 7.16 -4.41
C HIS A 104 -16.81 7.73 -4.22
N LEU A 105 -16.50 8.32 -3.05
CA LEU A 105 -15.15 8.76 -2.69
C LEU A 105 -14.22 7.58 -2.42
N CYS A 106 -14.75 6.49 -1.86
CA CYS A 106 -14.00 5.27 -1.60
C CYS A 106 -13.52 4.62 -2.90
N LEU A 107 -14.35 4.65 -3.94
CA LEU A 107 -14.00 4.12 -5.26
C LEU A 107 -12.80 4.85 -5.87
N LYS A 108 -12.59 6.14 -5.55
CA LYS A 108 -11.45 6.94 -6.01
C LYS A 108 -10.13 6.53 -5.35
N ILE A 109 -10.16 5.86 -4.20
CA ILE A 109 -8.96 5.28 -3.56
C ILE A 109 -8.48 4.07 -4.38
N GLY A 110 -9.41 3.29 -4.90
CA GLY A 110 -9.10 2.09 -5.65
C GLY A 110 -8.78 0.90 -4.74
N ARG A 111 -8.02 -0.07 -5.28
CA ARG A 111 -7.81 -1.38 -4.65
C ARG A 111 -7.24 -1.34 -3.23
N ASP A 112 -6.44 -0.36 -2.89
CA ASP A 112 -5.90 -0.22 -1.52
C ASP A 112 -7.01 0.03 -0.47
N PHE A 113 -8.17 0.54 -0.87
CA PHE A 113 -9.30 0.68 0.04
C PHE A 113 -9.74 -0.68 0.62
N ILE A 114 -9.82 -1.72 -0.21
CA ILE A 114 -10.15 -3.08 0.27
C ILE A 114 -9.04 -3.63 1.16
N ARG A 115 -7.77 -3.44 0.81
CA ARG A 115 -6.64 -3.87 1.63
C ARG A 115 -6.68 -3.24 3.04
N LEU A 116 -6.98 -1.94 3.11
CA LEU A 116 -7.10 -1.22 4.39
C LEU A 116 -8.27 -1.72 5.23
N LEU A 117 -9.41 -1.98 4.62
CA LEU A 117 -10.57 -2.56 5.32
C LEU A 117 -10.28 -3.99 5.81
N GLN A 118 -9.50 -4.78 5.05
CA GLN A 118 -9.09 -6.13 5.47
C GLN A 118 -8.19 -6.10 6.70
N ASP A 119 -7.28 -5.13 6.80
CA ASP A 119 -6.44 -4.92 7.99
C ASP A 119 -7.29 -4.64 9.26
N LEU A 120 -8.49 -4.08 9.08
CA LEU A 120 -9.43 -3.73 10.13
C LEU A 120 -10.65 -4.68 10.22
N ALA A 121 -10.61 -5.85 9.56
CA ALA A 121 -11.74 -6.78 9.52
C ALA A 121 -12.12 -7.39 10.90
N HIS A 122 -11.28 -7.19 11.92
CA HIS A 122 -11.57 -7.53 13.31
C HIS A 122 -12.47 -6.52 14.02
N VAL A 123 -12.63 -5.30 13.46
CA VAL A 123 -13.51 -4.24 13.96
C VAL A 123 -14.91 -4.46 13.37
N PRO A 124 -15.96 -4.56 14.20
CA PRO A 124 -17.31 -4.94 13.74
C PRO A 124 -17.87 -4.06 12.61
N GLU A 125 -17.65 -2.75 12.69
CA GLU A 125 -18.12 -1.78 11.71
C GLU A 125 -17.48 -1.99 10.34
N PHE A 126 -16.16 -2.19 10.30
CA PHE A 126 -15.43 -2.42 9.05
C PHE A 126 -15.67 -3.83 8.50
N LYS A 127 -15.87 -4.82 9.37
CA LYS A 127 -16.32 -6.15 8.96
C LYS A 127 -17.67 -6.09 8.24
N ALA A 128 -18.63 -5.37 8.80
CA ALA A 128 -19.94 -5.17 8.17
C ALA A 128 -19.83 -4.47 6.82
N ILE A 129 -19.01 -3.42 6.72
CA ILE A 129 -18.75 -2.72 5.46
C ILE A 129 -18.14 -3.67 4.41
N LEU A 130 -17.14 -4.49 4.78
CA LEU A 130 -16.56 -5.47 3.86
C LEU A 130 -17.59 -6.50 3.38
N GLN A 131 -18.44 -6.98 4.28
CA GLN A 131 -19.52 -7.90 3.92
C GLN A 131 -20.50 -7.26 2.93
N ASP A 132 -20.89 -6.01 3.16
CA ASP A 132 -21.77 -5.27 2.24
C ASP A 132 -21.12 -5.05 0.87
N ILE A 133 -19.84 -4.68 0.82
CA ILE A 133 -19.10 -4.52 -0.45
C ILE A 133 -19.09 -5.82 -1.27
N VAL A 134 -18.93 -6.96 -0.59
CA VAL A 134 -18.80 -8.27 -1.27
C VAL A 134 -20.14 -8.88 -1.62
N PHE A 135 -21.14 -8.78 -0.72
CA PHE A 135 -22.40 -9.51 -0.84
C PHE A 135 -23.62 -8.64 -1.14
N ASN A 136 -23.60 -7.36 -0.76
CA ASN A 136 -24.72 -6.45 -0.87
C ASN A 136 -24.33 -5.05 -1.41
N PRO A 137 -23.62 -4.96 -2.56
CA PRO A 137 -23.07 -3.68 -3.04
C PRO A 137 -24.13 -2.60 -3.30
N SER A 138 -25.39 -2.99 -3.53
CA SER A 138 -26.52 -2.08 -3.72
C SER A 138 -26.84 -1.19 -2.51
N VAL A 139 -26.42 -1.57 -1.31
CA VAL A 139 -26.62 -0.78 -0.07
C VAL A 139 -25.95 0.59 -0.16
N PHE A 140 -24.87 0.70 -0.94
CA PHE A 140 -24.12 1.96 -1.08
C PHE A 140 -24.78 2.95 -2.05
N ASN A 141 -25.83 2.57 -2.78
CA ASN A 141 -26.59 3.44 -3.69
C ASN A 141 -25.74 4.20 -4.73
N VAL A 142 -24.57 3.67 -5.13
CA VAL A 142 -23.71 4.30 -6.14
C VAL A 142 -24.02 3.73 -7.52
N VAL A 143 -24.40 4.62 -8.43
CA VAL A 143 -24.71 4.27 -9.82
C VAL A 143 -23.49 3.61 -10.46
N GLY A 144 -23.68 2.41 -11.02
CA GLY A 144 -22.62 1.67 -11.70
C GLY A 144 -21.77 0.78 -10.81
N PHE A 145 -21.84 0.89 -9.49
CA PHE A 145 -21.17 -0.04 -8.59
C PHE A 145 -22.00 -1.31 -8.38
N LYS A 146 -21.47 -2.45 -8.82
CA LYS A 146 -22.18 -3.74 -8.79
C LYS A 146 -21.41 -4.85 -8.08
N ASP A 147 -20.09 -4.77 -8.05
CA ASP A 147 -19.24 -5.84 -7.53
C ASP A 147 -17.87 -5.30 -7.07
N VAL A 148 -17.32 -5.92 -6.06
CA VAL A 148 -16.00 -5.57 -5.51
C VAL A 148 -14.88 -5.64 -6.56
N SER A 149 -15.02 -6.41 -7.62
CA SER A 149 -14.05 -6.49 -8.72
C SER A 149 -13.81 -5.12 -9.38
N GLN A 150 -14.79 -4.23 -9.37
CA GLN A 150 -14.62 -2.86 -9.87
C GLN A 150 -13.61 -2.06 -9.03
N ILE A 151 -13.58 -2.29 -7.71
CA ILE A 151 -12.58 -1.68 -6.82
C ILE A 151 -11.21 -2.32 -7.07
N TYR A 152 -11.13 -3.64 -7.18
CA TYR A 152 -9.87 -4.36 -7.46
C TYR A 152 -9.23 -3.93 -8.79
N CYS A 153 -10.04 -3.69 -9.83
CA CYS A 153 -9.55 -3.22 -11.12
C CYS A 153 -9.15 -1.75 -11.12
N THR A 154 -9.54 -0.96 -10.10
CA THR A 154 -9.16 0.44 -10.01
C THR A 154 -7.81 0.58 -9.32
N ARG A 155 -6.81 1.07 -10.06
CA ARG A 155 -5.48 1.33 -9.51
C ARG A 155 -5.53 2.44 -8.46
N THR A 156 -4.85 2.24 -7.32
CA THR A 156 -4.68 3.29 -6.32
C THR A 156 -3.76 4.39 -6.84
N SER A 157 -4.21 5.64 -6.76
CA SER A 157 -3.40 6.79 -7.15
C SER A 157 -2.19 6.95 -6.21
N SER A 158 -1.04 7.34 -6.79
CA SER A 158 0.22 7.58 -6.07
C SER A 158 0.09 8.57 -4.91
N ARG A 159 -0.86 9.52 -4.98
CA ARG A 159 -1.12 10.49 -3.91
C ARG A 159 -1.45 9.82 -2.56
N TYR A 160 -2.16 8.69 -2.59
CA TYR A 160 -2.51 7.96 -1.36
C TYR A 160 -1.28 7.30 -0.73
N SER A 161 -0.36 6.77 -1.54
CA SER A 161 0.89 6.19 -1.02
C SER A 161 1.80 7.23 -0.37
N LEU A 162 1.61 8.53 -0.67
CA LEU A 162 2.33 9.64 -0.03
C LEU A 162 1.76 10.05 1.33
N LEU A 163 0.48 9.76 1.61
CA LEU A 163 -0.18 10.21 2.83
C LEU A 163 0.45 9.67 4.12
N ARG A 164 1.10 8.51 4.04
CA ARG A 164 1.75 7.85 5.19
C ARG A 164 3.27 8.06 5.22
N ILE A 165 3.79 8.80 4.27
CA ILE A 165 5.21 9.13 4.17
C ILE A 165 5.36 10.62 4.50
N SER A 166 5.99 10.93 5.63
CA SER A 166 6.25 12.32 5.99
C SER A 166 7.14 13.00 4.95
N PRO A 167 7.05 14.33 4.77
CA PRO A 167 7.88 15.04 3.80
C PRO A 167 9.39 14.80 4.01
N GLU A 168 9.82 14.69 5.26
CA GLU A 168 11.23 14.40 5.57
C GLU A 168 11.61 12.98 5.11
N MET A 169 10.77 11.99 5.42
CA MET A 169 11.01 10.60 5.00
C MET A 169 11.00 10.47 3.47
N GLU A 170 10.08 11.14 2.79
CA GLU A 170 10.03 11.16 1.33
C GLU A 170 11.34 11.69 0.75
N THR A 171 11.85 12.80 1.27
CA THR A 171 13.11 13.39 0.84
C THR A 171 14.27 12.40 0.98
N GLN A 172 14.35 11.69 2.10
CA GLN A 172 15.40 10.70 2.34
C GLN A 172 15.27 9.45 1.47
N LEU A 173 14.05 8.96 1.26
CA LEU A 173 13.81 7.82 0.36
C LEU A 173 14.16 8.17 -1.09
N ARG A 174 13.75 9.36 -1.56
CA ARG A 174 14.12 9.84 -2.89
C ARG A 174 15.63 9.98 -3.03
N PHE A 175 16.31 10.62 -2.07
CA PHE A 175 17.77 10.73 -2.08
C PHE A 175 18.46 9.35 -2.16
N LEU A 176 18.00 8.35 -1.40
CA LEU A 176 18.52 6.98 -1.48
C LEU A 176 18.38 6.38 -2.88
N LEU A 177 17.28 6.67 -3.57
CA LEU A 177 16.86 6.03 -4.81
C LEU A 177 17.20 6.85 -6.07
N THR A 178 17.78 8.06 -5.93
CA THR A 178 18.16 8.91 -7.06
C THR A 178 19.63 9.35 -7.04
N ASP A 179 20.26 9.40 -5.86
CA ASP A 179 21.59 10.01 -5.72
C ASP A 179 22.64 9.03 -5.17
N ILE A 180 22.23 8.00 -4.45
CA ILE A 180 23.16 7.10 -3.79
C ILE A 180 23.49 5.90 -4.67
N LYS A 181 24.79 5.70 -4.95
CA LYS A 181 25.28 4.57 -5.75
C LYS A 181 25.21 3.24 -5.00
N LEU A 182 24.92 2.18 -5.73
CA LEU A 182 25.02 0.81 -5.24
C LEU A 182 26.45 0.54 -4.75
N GLY A 183 26.59 0.13 -3.49
CA GLY A 183 27.90 0.00 -2.80
C GLY A 183 28.13 1.06 -1.73
N HIS A 184 27.59 2.28 -1.87
CA HIS A 184 27.71 3.34 -0.86
C HIS A 184 26.45 3.47 0.03
N HIS A 185 25.42 2.68 -0.22
CA HIS A 185 24.12 2.76 0.43
C HIS A 185 24.08 2.37 1.92
N LYS A 186 25.02 1.52 2.39
CA LYS A 186 24.95 0.91 3.75
C LYS A 186 24.86 1.93 4.88
N ARG A 187 25.69 2.99 4.85
CA ARG A 187 25.69 4.03 5.88
C ARG A 187 24.35 4.80 5.90
N HIS A 188 23.77 5.04 4.73
CA HIS A 188 22.51 5.73 4.58
C HIS A 188 21.33 4.87 5.02
N GLN A 189 21.38 3.56 4.74
CA GLN A 189 20.41 2.60 5.25
C GLN A 189 20.43 2.55 6.78
N LEU A 190 21.61 2.45 7.38
CA LEU A 190 21.74 2.44 8.83
C LEU A 190 21.21 3.73 9.46
N TRP A 191 21.57 4.88 8.89
CA TRP A 191 21.03 6.16 9.35
C TRP A 191 19.51 6.22 9.23
N PHE A 192 18.95 5.79 8.10
CA PHE A 192 17.50 5.75 7.87
C PHE A 192 16.80 4.82 8.89
N ALA A 193 17.35 3.63 9.11
CA ALA A 193 16.82 2.70 10.10
C ALA A 193 16.81 3.30 11.51
N ASN A 194 17.95 3.89 11.93
CA ASN A 194 18.07 4.51 13.26
C ASN A 194 17.09 5.68 13.44
N LYS A 195 16.81 6.43 12.37
CA LYS A 195 15.91 7.57 12.46
C LYS A 195 14.44 7.20 12.42
N PHE A 196 14.05 6.28 11.53
CA PHE A 196 12.64 6.03 11.22
C PHE A 196 12.13 4.63 11.64
N LEU A 197 13.03 3.66 11.89
CA LEU A 197 12.66 2.27 12.18
C LEU A 197 13.23 1.76 13.51
N ASN A 198 13.70 2.66 14.36
CA ASN A 198 14.45 2.32 15.58
C ASN A 198 13.61 1.62 16.67
N GLU A 199 12.28 1.74 16.62
CA GLU A 199 11.36 1.13 17.57
C GLU A 199 10.62 -0.04 16.90
N ARG A 200 10.34 -1.10 17.67
CA ARG A 200 9.65 -2.30 17.16
C ARG A 200 8.30 -1.97 16.52
N ASP A 201 7.57 -1.04 17.09
CA ASP A 201 6.26 -0.64 16.58
C ASP A 201 6.34 0.12 15.25
N LYS A 202 7.50 0.70 14.94
CA LYS A 202 7.76 1.40 13.67
C LYS A 202 8.04 0.46 12.48
N GLU A 203 8.22 -0.85 12.71
CA GLU A 203 8.33 -1.81 11.60
C GLU A 203 7.09 -1.78 10.67
N PHE A 204 5.92 -1.47 11.19
CA PHE A 204 4.69 -1.36 10.39
C PHE A 204 4.74 -0.26 9.32
N LEU A 205 5.57 0.77 9.52
CA LEU A 205 5.84 1.80 8.53
C LEU A 205 6.47 1.24 7.24
N ILE A 206 7.18 0.10 7.33
CA ILE A 206 7.80 -0.55 6.17
C ILE A 206 6.75 -0.92 5.11
N VAL A 207 5.53 -1.26 5.52
CA VAL A 207 4.41 -1.52 4.59
C VAL A 207 4.13 -0.29 3.72
N ASP A 208 4.04 0.88 4.35
CA ASP A 208 3.76 2.14 3.68
C ASP A 208 4.96 2.59 2.82
N ILE A 209 6.19 2.37 3.28
CA ILE A 209 7.42 2.64 2.51
C ILE A 209 7.45 1.78 1.25
N VAL A 210 7.12 0.50 1.34
CA VAL A 210 7.08 -0.40 0.16
C VAL A 210 6.00 0.05 -0.83
N ARG A 211 4.80 0.45 -0.34
CA ARG A 211 3.77 1.03 -1.20
C ARG A 211 4.23 2.32 -1.87
N PHE A 212 4.93 3.20 -1.15
CA PHE A 212 5.53 4.40 -1.74
C PHE A 212 6.54 4.05 -2.85
N ILE A 213 7.46 3.11 -2.60
CA ILE A 213 8.49 2.71 -3.57
C ILE A 213 7.84 2.13 -4.84
N CYS A 214 6.81 1.29 -4.69
CA CYS A 214 6.15 0.65 -5.82
C CYS A 214 5.22 1.61 -6.59
N CYS A 215 4.47 2.48 -5.88
CA CYS A 215 3.33 3.19 -6.47
C CYS A 215 3.55 4.69 -6.66
N ALA A 216 4.49 5.31 -5.93
CA ALA A 216 4.72 6.76 -5.96
C ALA A 216 6.12 7.17 -6.41
N HIS A 217 7.12 6.28 -6.30
CA HIS A 217 8.47 6.55 -6.76
C HIS A 217 8.76 5.80 -8.05
N HIS A 218 8.56 6.47 -9.19
CA HIS A 218 8.81 5.95 -10.53
C HIS A 218 9.97 6.74 -11.15
N PRO A 219 11.23 6.29 -10.96
CA PRO A 219 12.40 6.98 -11.50
C PRO A 219 12.43 6.89 -13.03
N PRO A 220 13.05 7.87 -13.71
CA PRO A 220 13.25 7.84 -15.15
C PRO A 220 14.26 6.74 -15.55
N ASN A 221 14.27 6.38 -16.84
CA ASN A 221 15.12 5.29 -17.34
C ASN A 221 16.62 5.50 -17.10
N GLU A 222 17.07 6.73 -17.08
CA GLU A 222 18.47 7.11 -16.83
C GLU A 222 18.90 6.66 -15.42
N ILE A 223 18.01 6.78 -14.43
CA ILE A 223 18.26 6.30 -13.07
C ILE A 223 18.17 4.77 -13.00
N ILE A 224 17.17 4.16 -13.65
CA ILE A 224 16.97 2.70 -13.65
C ILE A 224 18.17 1.97 -14.24
N GLN A 225 18.80 2.55 -15.28
CA GLN A 225 19.95 1.96 -16.00
C GLN A 225 21.31 2.37 -15.40
N SER A 226 21.32 3.20 -14.38
CA SER A 226 22.55 3.68 -13.73
C SER A 226 23.05 2.73 -12.63
N ASP A 227 24.15 3.12 -11.98
CA ASP A 227 24.69 2.47 -10.78
C ASP A 227 24.03 2.95 -9.47
N ILE A 228 22.92 3.66 -9.53
CA ILE A 228 22.15 4.12 -8.38
C ILE A 228 21.54 2.91 -7.64
N PHE A 229 21.39 3.06 -6.32
CA PHE A 229 20.84 2.03 -5.45
C PHE A 229 19.38 1.68 -5.88
N PRO A 230 19.12 0.45 -6.38
CA PRO A 230 17.87 0.15 -7.03
C PRO A 230 16.73 -0.11 -6.03
N ARG A 231 15.51 0.18 -6.45
CA ARG A 231 14.28 0.02 -5.66
C ARG A 231 14.13 -1.38 -5.06
N TRP A 232 14.37 -2.43 -5.84
CA TRP A 232 14.28 -3.82 -5.38
C TRP A 232 15.26 -4.13 -4.24
N ALA A 233 16.47 -3.56 -4.27
CA ALA A 233 17.46 -3.77 -3.23
C ALA A 233 17.09 -3.05 -1.93
N LEU A 234 16.47 -1.86 -2.02
CA LEU A 234 15.93 -1.16 -0.85
C LEU A 234 14.81 -1.98 -0.21
N ILE A 235 13.86 -2.52 -1.00
CA ILE A 235 12.79 -3.37 -0.49
C ILE A 235 13.34 -4.64 0.14
N GLY A 236 14.33 -5.29 -0.49
CA GLY A 236 14.99 -6.47 0.06
C GLY A 236 15.62 -6.19 1.44
N TRP A 237 16.30 -5.05 1.58
CA TRP A 237 16.83 -4.64 2.87
C TRP A 237 15.73 -4.35 3.90
N LEU A 238 14.67 -3.64 3.54
CA LEU A 238 13.53 -3.37 4.43
C LEU A 238 12.90 -4.66 4.94
N LEU A 239 12.77 -5.69 4.10
CA LEU A 239 12.30 -7.02 4.52
C LEU A 239 13.23 -7.68 5.54
N THR A 240 14.53 -7.39 5.51
CA THR A 240 15.48 -7.88 6.55
C THR A 240 15.37 -7.11 7.86
N CYS A 241 14.87 -5.86 7.82
CA CYS A 241 14.60 -5.06 9.03
C CYS A 241 13.36 -5.54 9.79
N CYS A 242 12.45 -6.30 9.15
CA CYS A 242 11.27 -6.82 9.82
C CYS A 242 11.63 -7.99 10.74
N THR A 243 11.47 -7.82 12.05
CA THR A 243 11.63 -8.87 13.06
C THR A 243 10.31 -9.59 13.33
N ASN A 244 9.20 -8.88 13.26
CA ASN A 244 7.87 -9.42 13.46
C ASN A 244 7.39 -10.16 12.20
N LYS A 245 7.01 -11.44 12.37
CA LYS A 245 6.54 -12.28 11.26
C LYS A 245 5.29 -11.72 10.57
N HIS A 246 4.35 -11.19 11.34
CA HIS A 246 3.11 -10.63 10.79
C HIS A 246 3.39 -9.38 9.94
N VAL A 247 4.27 -8.49 10.43
CA VAL A 247 4.71 -7.32 9.64
C VAL A 247 5.34 -7.77 8.33
N LYS A 248 6.21 -8.78 8.38
CA LYS A 248 6.88 -9.32 7.20
C LYS A 248 5.90 -9.85 6.15
N GLU A 249 4.83 -10.53 6.57
CA GLU A 249 3.77 -10.97 5.67
C GLU A 249 2.99 -9.77 5.08
N SER A 250 2.69 -8.76 5.89
CA SER A 250 2.04 -7.52 5.42
C SER A 250 2.90 -6.75 4.43
N VAL A 251 4.22 -6.72 4.61
CA VAL A 251 5.17 -6.12 3.66
C VAL A 251 5.20 -6.89 2.34
N LYS A 252 5.19 -8.22 2.39
CA LYS A 252 5.10 -9.06 1.17
C LYS A 252 3.76 -8.83 0.44
N LEU A 253 2.66 -8.73 1.19
CA LEU A 253 1.37 -8.38 0.60
C LEU A 253 1.43 -7.00 -0.09
N ALA A 254 1.99 -5.99 0.56
CA ALA A 254 2.16 -4.66 -0.01
C ALA A 254 2.97 -4.68 -1.32
N LEU A 255 3.99 -5.54 -1.39
CA LEU A 255 4.85 -5.71 -2.57
C LEU A 255 4.11 -6.37 -3.75
N PHE A 256 3.27 -7.38 -3.47
CA PHE A 256 2.57 -8.14 -4.51
C PHE A 256 1.15 -7.66 -4.78
N TYR A 257 0.64 -6.67 -4.05
CA TYR A 257 -0.77 -6.32 -4.11
C TYR A 257 -1.24 -5.92 -5.49
N ASP A 258 -0.45 -5.11 -6.22
CA ASP A 258 -0.78 -4.72 -7.59
C ASP A 258 -0.64 -5.87 -8.60
N TRP A 259 0.07 -6.95 -8.26
CA TRP A 259 0.18 -8.14 -9.10
C TRP A 259 -1.13 -8.93 -9.19
N LEU A 260 -1.88 -8.99 -8.06
CA LEU A 260 -3.08 -9.83 -7.93
C LEU A 260 -4.17 -9.46 -8.94
N PHE A 261 -4.25 -8.18 -9.26
CA PHE A 261 -5.29 -7.63 -10.14
C PHE A 261 -4.69 -6.85 -11.31
N PHE A 262 -3.51 -7.24 -11.74
CA PHE A 262 -2.76 -6.51 -12.76
C PHE A 262 -3.47 -6.53 -14.12
N ASP A 263 -3.72 -5.34 -14.68
CA ASP A 263 -4.18 -5.14 -16.06
C ASP A 263 -3.22 -4.17 -16.75
N GLU A 264 -2.53 -4.64 -17.81
CA GLU A 264 -1.55 -3.86 -18.56
C GLU A 264 -2.09 -2.53 -19.10
N ARG A 265 -3.41 -2.43 -19.35
CA ARG A 265 -4.05 -1.21 -19.87
C ARG A 265 -4.21 -0.14 -18.81
N MET A 266 -4.30 -0.52 -17.54
CA MET A 266 -4.62 0.36 -16.42
C MET A 266 -3.44 0.56 -15.47
N ASP A 267 -2.58 -0.45 -15.36
CA ASP A 267 -1.52 -0.50 -14.37
C ASP A 267 -0.14 -0.14 -14.96
N SER A 268 0.72 0.40 -14.12
CA SER A 268 2.10 0.68 -14.48
C SER A 268 2.99 -0.53 -14.21
N ILE A 269 3.87 -0.85 -15.16
CA ILE A 269 4.93 -1.84 -14.97
C ILE A 269 5.82 -1.50 -13.76
N MET A 270 5.95 -0.20 -13.44
CA MET A 270 6.75 0.29 -12.33
C MET A 270 6.22 -0.17 -10.96
N ASN A 271 4.93 -0.52 -10.87
CA ASN A 271 4.35 -1.05 -9.62
C ASN A 271 4.76 -2.50 -9.36
N ILE A 272 5.02 -3.28 -10.42
CA ILE A 272 5.29 -4.71 -10.32
C ILE A 272 6.78 -5.07 -10.48
N GLU A 273 7.54 -4.20 -11.15
CA GLU A 273 8.97 -4.42 -11.44
C GLU A 273 9.83 -4.70 -10.20
N PRO A 274 9.69 -3.99 -9.05
CA PRO A 274 10.57 -4.23 -7.92
C PRO A 274 10.50 -5.66 -7.37
N ALA A 275 9.32 -6.28 -7.40
CA ALA A 275 9.15 -7.63 -6.86
C ALA A 275 9.85 -8.69 -7.72
N ILE A 276 9.74 -8.63 -9.05
CA ILE A 276 10.42 -9.61 -9.92
C ILE A 276 11.94 -9.44 -9.82
N LEU A 277 12.43 -8.21 -9.84
CA LEU A 277 13.87 -7.95 -9.72
C LEU A 277 14.40 -8.42 -8.36
N LEU A 278 13.66 -8.20 -7.27
CA LEU A 278 14.04 -8.73 -5.97
C LEU A 278 14.10 -10.25 -5.97
N MET A 279 13.11 -10.96 -6.54
CA MET A 279 13.15 -12.42 -6.64
C MET A 279 14.33 -12.91 -7.47
N VAL A 280 14.56 -12.35 -8.66
CA VAL A 280 15.61 -12.82 -9.58
C VAL A 280 17.02 -12.51 -9.04
N HIS A 281 17.24 -11.29 -8.54
CA HIS A 281 18.57 -10.88 -8.04
C HIS A 281 18.93 -11.49 -6.69
N SER A 282 17.93 -11.99 -5.93
CA SER A 282 18.21 -12.68 -4.67
C SER A 282 18.66 -14.14 -4.85
N VAL A 283 18.36 -14.78 -5.98
CA VAL A 283 18.72 -16.20 -6.22
C VAL A 283 20.21 -16.50 -5.94
N PRO A 284 21.18 -15.71 -6.43
CA PRO A 284 22.59 -16.09 -6.30
C PRO A 284 23.13 -16.08 -4.88
N LYS A 285 22.63 -15.19 -4.01
CA LYS A 285 23.19 -14.97 -2.65
C LYS A 285 22.18 -15.11 -1.52
N PHE A 286 20.92 -14.90 -1.80
CA PHE A 286 19.83 -14.85 -0.81
C PHE A 286 18.64 -15.71 -1.27
N VAL A 287 18.89 -16.93 -1.73
CA VAL A 287 17.87 -17.84 -2.29
C VAL A 287 16.65 -18.01 -1.36
N ASN A 288 16.86 -17.97 -0.05
CA ASN A 288 15.77 -18.02 0.94
C ASN A 288 14.80 -16.84 0.82
N MET A 289 15.26 -15.67 0.38
CA MET A 289 14.40 -14.52 0.11
C MET A 289 13.50 -14.82 -1.09
N THR A 290 14.09 -15.29 -2.20
CA THR A 290 13.32 -15.70 -3.39
C THR A 290 12.32 -16.79 -3.06
N HIS A 291 12.74 -17.80 -2.27
CA HIS A 291 11.88 -18.88 -1.81
C HIS A 291 10.65 -18.34 -1.05
N ALA A 292 10.90 -17.51 -0.03
CA ALA A 292 9.84 -16.94 0.80
C ALA A 292 8.90 -15.99 0.02
N LEU A 293 9.41 -15.26 -0.98
CA LEU A 293 8.60 -14.39 -1.83
C LEU A 293 7.74 -15.19 -2.80
N LEU A 294 8.32 -16.20 -3.46
CA LEU A 294 7.59 -17.03 -4.41
C LEU A 294 6.53 -17.89 -3.70
N GLU A 295 6.86 -18.49 -2.55
CA GLU A 295 5.91 -19.22 -1.72
C GLU A 295 4.73 -18.33 -1.33
N PHE A 296 5.00 -17.13 -0.88
CA PHE A 296 3.96 -16.17 -0.50
C PHE A 296 3.09 -15.76 -1.69
N LEU A 297 3.67 -15.48 -2.85
CA LEU A 297 2.92 -15.13 -4.06
C LEU A 297 1.99 -16.27 -4.48
N LEU A 298 2.47 -17.52 -4.51
CA LEU A 298 1.64 -18.69 -4.84
C LEU A 298 0.53 -18.87 -3.81
N HIS A 299 0.81 -18.66 -2.53
CA HIS A 299 -0.21 -18.68 -1.49
C HIS A 299 -1.29 -17.61 -1.71
N LEU A 300 -0.90 -16.37 -2.05
CA LEU A 300 -1.85 -15.31 -2.37
C LEU A 300 -2.76 -15.69 -3.55
N VAL A 301 -2.19 -16.25 -4.61
CA VAL A 301 -2.95 -16.68 -5.80
C VAL A 301 -4.03 -17.69 -5.42
N ASP A 302 -3.75 -18.59 -4.49
CA ASP A 302 -4.68 -19.64 -4.11
C ASP A 302 -5.66 -19.24 -3.01
N ARG A 303 -5.33 -18.25 -2.16
CA ARG A 303 -6.05 -18.01 -0.89
C ARG A 303 -6.54 -16.60 -0.68
N TYR A 304 -6.04 -15.60 -1.42
CA TYR A 304 -6.41 -14.21 -1.16
C TYR A 304 -7.91 -13.94 -1.38
N ASP A 305 -8.44 -14.38 -2.53
CA ASP A 305 -9.88 -14.35 -2.82
C ASP A 305 -10.21 -15.60 -3.66
N VAL A 306 -10.69 -16.63 -2.97
CA VAL A 306 -11.00 -17.94 -3.59
C VAL A 306 -12.08 -17.81 -4.67
N GLY A 307 -13.08 -16.92 -4.44
CA GLY A 307 -14.15 -16.67 -5.40
C GLY A 307 -13.68 -16.01 -6.71
N ARG A 308 -12.52 -15.31 -6.65
CA ARG A 308 -11.93 -14.60 -7.79
C ARG A 308 -10.55 -15.14 -8.19
N ARG A 309 -10.25 -16.38 -7.82
CA ARG A 309 -8.96 -17.01 -8.11
C ARG A 309 -8.56 -16.90 -9.59
N SER A 310 -9.49 -17.09 -10.52
CA SER A 310 -9.22 -16.96 -11.95
C SER A 310 -8.75 -15.57 -12.38
N VAL A 311 -9.32 -14.52 -11.78
CA VAL A 311 -8.91 -13.13 -12.01
C VAL A 311 -7.49 -12.90 -11.48
N ILE A 312 -7.19 -13.41 -10.28
CA ILE A 312 -5.87 -13.29 -9.66
C ILE A 312 -4.81 -14.06 -10.49
N VAL A 313 -5.10 -15.29 -10.91
CA VAL A 313 -4.22 -16.08 -11.80
C VAL A 313 -3.91 -15.30 -13.07
N LYS A 314 -4.93 -14.71 -13.70
CA LYS A 314 -4.76 -13.90 -14.92
C LYS A 314 -3.90 -12.66 -14.65
N GLY A 315 -4.16 -11.93 -13.56
CA GLY A 315 -3.39 -10.74 -13.21
C GLY A 315 -1.91 -11.05 -12.99
N VAL A 316 -1.61 -12.02 -12.13
CA VAL A 316 -0.23 -12.42 -11.82
C VAL A 316 0.48 -12.98 -13.05
N SER A 317 -0.17 -13.81 -13.85
CA SER A 317 0.42 -14.33 -15.09
C SER A 317 0.70 -13.23 -16.11
N SER A 318 -0.24 -12.28 -16.28
CA SER A 318 -0.06 -11.10 -17.16
C SER A 318 1.11 -10.23 -16.70
N ALA A 319 1.29 -10.03 -15.39
CA ALA A 319 2.41 -9.30 -14.82
C ALA A 319 3.75 -9.97 -15.20
N PHE A 320 3.89 -11.29 -15.02
CA PHE A 320 5.10 -12.02 -15.42
C PHE A 320 5.38 -11.91 -16.93
N GLN A 321 4.34 -12.09 -17.75
CA GLN A 321 4.47 -12.02 -19.22
C GLN A 321 4.91 -10.64 -19.68
N LEU A 322 4.32 -9.57 -19.10
CA LEU A 322 4.71 -8.19 -19.41
C LEU A 322 6.16 -7.91 -19.07
N LEU A 323 6.61 -8.34 -17.88
CA LEU A 323 7.97 -8.10 -17.40
C LEU A 323 9.04 -8.76 -18.30
N VAL A 324 8.75 -9.96 -18.85
CA VAL A 324 9.60 -10.61 -19.84
C VAL A 324 9.51 -9.89 -21.19
N ARG A 325 8.31 -9.60 -21.67
CA ARG A 325 8.10 -8.94 -22.97
C ARG A 325 8.75 -7.55 -23.05
N LYS A 326 8.74 -6.82 -21.94
CA LYS A 326 9.38 -5.49 -21.84
C LYS A 326 10.89 -5.56 -21.50
N GLY A 327 11.45 -6.76 -21.36
CA GLY A 327 12.88 -6.93 -21.12
C GLY A 327 13.35 -6.57 -19.71
N VAL A 328 12.44 -6.41 -18.74
CA VAL A 328 12.80 -6.18 -17.33
C VAL A 328 13.60 -7.38 -16.80
N VAL A 329 13.17 -8.58 -17.17
CA VAL A 329 13.92 -9.83 -17.00
C VAL A 329 14.04 -10.54 -18.34
N ARG A 330 15.18 -11.19 -18.60
CA ARG A 330 15.43 -11.88 -19.88
C ARG A 330 14.54 -13.11 -20.04
N SER A 331 14.40 -13.89 -18.99
CA SER A 331 13.52 -15.05 -18.91
C SER A 331 13.16 -15.34 -17.46
N LEU A 332 12.17 -16.22 -17.25
CA LEU A 332 11.80 -16.74 -15.94
C LEU A 332 12.54 -18.04 -15.57
N ASP A 333 13.50 -18.49 -16.39
CA ASP A 333 14.25 -19.72 -16.15
C ASP A 333 15.00 -19.70 -14.83
N VAL A 334 15.47 -18.53 -14.41
CA VAL A 334 16.09 -18.32 -13.08
C VAL A 334 15.17 -18.75 -11.94
N LEU A 335 13.85 -18.63 -12.11
CA LEU A 335 12.86 -19.02 -11.09
C LEU A 335 12.26 -20.41 -11.36
N THR A 336 12.09 -20.80 -12.63
CA THR A 336 11.41 -22.06 -13.00
C THR A 336 12.33 -23.25 -13.08
N SER A 337 13.66 -23.04 -13.26
CA SER A 337 14.65 -24.10 -13.49
C SER A 337 15.76 -24.15 -12.44
N CYS A 338 15.83 -23.16 -11.52
CA CYS A 338 16.87 -23.10 -10.48
C CYS A 338 16.77 -24.29 -9.53
N SER A 339 17.82 -25.11 -9.47
CA SER A 339 17.91 -26.29 -8.60
C SER A 339 17.91 -25.94 -7.10
N ALA A 340 18.33 -24.71 -6.74
CA ALA A 340 18.33 -24.22 -5.36
C ALA A 340 16.92 -23.88 -4.84
N LEU A 341 15.91 -23.71 -5.71
CA LEU A 341 14.53 -23.49 -5.32
C LEU A 341 13.81 -24.82 -5.13
N ASN A 342 12.88 -24.86 -4.18
CA ASN A 342 12.04 -26.05 -3.93
C ASN A 342 11.33 -26.48 -5.20
N PRO A 343 11.36 -27.80 -5.56
CA PRO A 343 10.68 -28.34 -6.73
C PRO A 343 9.19 -28.00 -6.80
N GLY A 344 8.47 -28.02 -5.65
CA GLY A 344 7.05 -27.67 -5.56
C GLY A 344 6.76 -26.23 -5.94
N LEU A 345 7.64 -25.28 -5.56
CA LEU A 345 7.48 -23.88 -5.94
C LEU A 345 7.74 -23.65 -7.43
N ARG A 346 8.74 -24.32 -7.99
CA ARG A 346 9.03 -24.26 -9.43
C ARG A 346 7.85 -24.78 -10.24
N GLU A 347 7.28 -25.91 -9.84
CA GLU A 347 6.12 -26.51 -10.50
C GLU A 347 4.86 -25.65 -10.32
N GLY A 348 4.65 -25.08 -9.12
CA GLY A 348 3.57 -24.13 -8.85
C GLY A 348 3.66 -22.89 -9.77
N LEU A 349 4.86 -22.34 -9.94
CA LEU A 349 5.07 -21.21 -10.86
C LEU A 349 4.82 -21.59 -12.32
N LYS A 350 5.31 -22.75 -12.78
CA LYS A 350 5.06 -23.24 -14.14
C LYS A 350 3.57 -23.40 -14.43
N ARG A 351 2.83 -23.98 -13.49
CA ARG A 351 1.36 -24.13 -13.56
C ARG A 351 0.67 -22.77 -13.67
N LEU A 352 1.01 -21.84 -12.79
CA LEU A 352 0.48 -20.47 -12.82
C LEU A 352 0.68 -19.79 -14.18
N LEU A 353 1.86 -19.93 -14.76
CA LEU A 353 2.20 -19.35 -16.07
C LEU A 353 1.49 -20.04 -17.23
N SER A 354 1.17 -21.34 -17.12
CA SER A 354 0.41 -22.07 -18.14
C SER A 354 -1.09 -21.76 -18.07
N ASP A 355 -1.67 -21.75 -16.88
CA ASP A 355 -3.09 -21.44 -16.65
C ASP A 355 -3.46 -20.05 -17.16
N GLY A 356 -2.57 -19.06 -17.01
CA GLY A 356 -2.77 -17.72 -17.53
C GLY A 356 -2.78 -17.58 -19.05
N LYS A 357 -2.27 -18.57 -19.79
CA LYS A 357 -2.29 -18.58 -21.27
C LYS A 357 -3.63 -19.07 -21.85
N VAL A 358 -4.34 -19.94 -21.14
CA VAL A 358 -5.60 -20.56 -21.61
C VAL A 358 -6.77 -19.56 -21.58
N GLY A 359 -6.69 -18.47 -20.82
CA GLY A 359 -7.74 -17.44 -20.72
C GLY A 359 -7.61 -16.26 -21.70
N SER A 360 -6.69 -16.31 -22.67
CA SER A 360 -6.43 -15.20 -23.62
C SER A 360 -6.83 -15.53 -25.08
N SER A 361 -7.57 -16.62 -25.29
CA SER A 361 -8.15 -16.98 -26.60
C SER A 361 -9.61 -16.58 -26.72
#